data_e23392383c27bca8ad2fa01047fd247d
#
_entry.id   e23392383c27bca8ad2fa01047fd247d
#
_cell.length_a   1.000
_cell.length_b   1.000
_cell.length_c   1.000
_cell.angle_alpha   90.00
_cell.angle_beta   90.00
_cell.angle_gamma   90.00
#
_symmetry.space_group_name_H-M   'P 1'
#
loop_
_entity.id
_entity.type
_entity.pdbx_description
1 polymer ?
#
loop_
_entity_poly.entity_id
_entity_poly.type
_entity_poly.pdbx_seq_one_letter_code
_entity_poly.pdbx_strand_id
1 'polypeptide(L)'
;MRAFRKVRTDGYPYLVLADRLLTEYRGQNLMKDMPAKVHDSMYRQCQKRGYAAPVDVLMDIGVLDKTRYDDWRAGRIPYLEAVCAANLHKLSEIMKEMRSFAAHNGWKPSVSSYKHMGKPLRFSRTGNPGAEEAYATHYVMEDRGCPHGP
;
A
#
# COMPACT_ATOMS: atom_id res chain seq x y z
N MET A 1 13.96 -13.17 21.39
CA MET A 1 13.84 -12.86 20.98
C MET A 1 14.34 -12.85 20.25
N ARG A 2 14.34 -13.12 19.82
CA ARG A 2 15.02 -13.03 19.35
C ARG A 2 15.28 -13.80 18.18
N ALA A 3 15.01 -14.91 17.99
CA ALA A 3 15.31 -15.69 16.86
C ALA A 3 14.72 -15.06 15.67
N PHE A 4 13.56 -14.60 15.78
CA PHE A 4 12.97 -14.12 14.63
C PHE A 4 13.68 -12.96 14.09
N ARG A 5 14.36 -12.25 14.87
CA ARG A 5 14.96 -11.16 14.33
C ARG A 5 15.97 -11.48 13.42
N LYS A 6 16.68 -12.44 13.58
CA LYS A 6 17.74 -12.59 12.70
C LYS A 6 17.28 -13.25 11.54
N VAL A 7 16.26 -13.77 11.59
CA VAL A 7 15.86 -14.47 10.53
C VAL A 7 15.56 -13.79 9.36
N ARG A 8 14.58 -13.62 8.99
CA ARG A 8 14.28 -13.12 7.82
C ARG A 8 14.30 -11.80 7.73
N THR A 9 14.84 -11.19 8.50
CA THR A 9 14.79 -9.79 8.43
C THR A 9 15.89 -9.27 7.62
N ASP A 10 16.63 -10.04 6.94
CA ASP A 10 17.64 -9.55 6.11
C ASP A 10 17.16 -8.42 5.32
N GLY A 11 17.50 -7.27 5.57
CA GLY A 11 17.10 -6.16 4.79
C GLY A 11 15.74 -5.61 5.16
N TYR A 12 15.04 -6.26 6.00
CA TYR A 12 13.73 -5.82 6.38
C TYR A 12 13.49 -6.04 7.85
N PRO A 13 14.37 -5.52 8.67
CA PRO A 13 14.23 -5.72 10.11
C PRO A 13 12.95 -5.17 10.67
N TYR A 14 12.40 -4.13 10.02
CA TYR A 14 11.17 -3.59 10.52
C TYR A 14 10.00 -4.52 10.35
N LEU A 15 10.11 -5.54 9.53
CA LEU A 15 9.01 -6.47 9.38
C LEU A 15 8.77 -7.22 10.67
N VAL A 16 9.83 -7.57 11.35
CA VAL A 16 9.70 -8.29 12.58
C VAL A 16 9.20 -7.35 13.65
N LEU A 17 9.69 -6.13 13.62
CA LEU A 17 9.25 -5.17 14.60
C LEU A 17 7.78 -4.84 14.39
N ALA A 18 7.36 -4.79 13.16
CA ALA A 18 5.98 -4.47 12.86
C ALA A 18 5.05 -5.50 13.47
N ASP A 19 5.41 -6.76 13.41
CA ASP A 19 4.58 -7.78 13.97
C ASP A 19 4.43 -7.57 15.44
N ARG A 20 5.49 -7.28 16.14
CA ARG A 20 5.41 -7.08 17.55
C ARG A 20 4.64 -5.84 17.87
N LEU A 21 4.87 -4.78 17.15
CA LEU A 21 4.17 -3.56 17.40
C LEU A 21 2.68 -3.71 17.17
N LEU A 22 2.31 -4.46 16.18
CA LEU A 22 0.91 -4.66 15.92
C LEU A 22 0.27 -5.39 17.08
N THR A 23 0.96 -6.31 17.66
CA THR A 23 0.44 -7.05 18.77
C THR A 23 0.29 -6.17 19.98
N GLU A 24 1.25 -5.32 20.20
CA GLU A 24 1.20 -4.45 21.34
C GLU A 24 0.37 -3.19 21.20
N TYR A 25 0.43 -2.59 20.04
CA TYR A 25 -0.30 -1.35 19.86
C TYR A 25 -1.54 -1.46 19.03
N ARG A 26 -1.95 -2.64 18.74
CA ARG A 26 -3.08 -2.84 17.97
C ARG A 26 -4.15 -1.87 18.24
N GLY A 27 -4.64 -1.22 17.32
CA GLY A 27 -5.73 -0.31 17.45
C GLY A 27 -5.40 0.95 18.19
N GLN A 28 -4.21 1.09 18.68
CA GLN A 28 -3.88 2.25 19.39
C GLN A 28 -3.46 3.41 18.57
N ASN A 29 -2.43 3.33 17.87
CA ASN A 29 -1.96 4.48 17.14
C ASN A 29 -1.53 4.10 15.75
N LEU A 30 -2.40 4.18 14.82
CA LEU A 30 -2.11 3.82 13.45
C LEU A 30 -0.93 4.58 12.89
N MET A 31 -0.87 5.89 13.14
CA MET A 31 0.21 6.67 12.56
C MET A 31 1.57 6.33 13.13
N LYS A 32 1.60 5.87 14.35
CA LYS A 32 2.85 5.59 14.96
C LYS A 32 3.56 4.41 14.32
N ASP A 33 2.86 3.37 13.97
CA ASP A 33 3.49 2.24 13.34
C ASP A 33 3.11 2.14 11.86
N MET A 34 2.56 3.20 11.31
CA MET A 34 2.12 3.19 9.93
C MET A 34 3.26 2.86 8.94
N PRO A 35 4.45 3.44 9.09
CA PRO A 35 5.51 3.12 8.13
C PRO A 35 5.82 1.62 8.09
N ALA A 36 5.88 0.99 9.25
CA ALA A 36 6.17 -0.44 9.30
C ALA A 36 5.07 -1.26 8.65
N LYS A 37 3.82 -0.86 8.86
CA LYS A 37 2.70 -1.58 8.26
C LYS A 37 2.71 -1.42 6.75
N VAL A 38 3.00 -0.22 6.28
CA VAL A 38 3.04 0.04 4.85
C VAL A 38 4.16 -0.77 4.20
N HIS A 39 5.35 -0.76 4.82
CA HIS A 39 6.49 -1.49 4.27
C HIS A 39 6.21 -2.98 4.23
N ASP A 40 5.63 -3.52 5.28
CA ASP A 40 5.32 -4.93 5.33
C ASP A 40 4.32 -5.32 4.25
N SER A 41 3.29 -4.51 4.08
CA SER A 41 2.28 -4.76 3.07
C SER A 41 2.88 -4.73 1.67
N MET A 42 3.69 -3.72 1.38
CA MET A 42 4.30 -3.59 0.07
C MET A 42 5.25 -4.74 -0.21
N TYR A 43 6.04 -5.11 0.77
CA TYR A 43 6.99 -6.19 0.59
C TYR A 43 6.24 -7.50 0.30
N ARG A 44 5.21 -7.79 1.06
CA ARG A 44 4.46 -9.02 0.85
C ARG A 44 3.77 -9.06 -0.50
N GLN A 45 3.24 -7.93 -0.94
CA GLN A 45 2.61 -7.87 -2.25
C GLN A 45 3.64 -8.12 -3.35
N CYS A 46 4.82 -7.51 -3.22
CA CYS A 46 5.86 -7.72 -4.22
C CYS A 46 6.36 -9.16 -4.25
N GLN A 47 6.45 -9.79 -3.08
CA GLN A 47 6.88 -11.18 -3.03
C GLN A 47 5.83 -12.09 -3.67
N LYS A 48 4.57 -11.74 -3.52
CA LYS A 48 3.53 -12.58 -4.04
C LYS A 48 3.26 -12.40 -5.52
N ARG A 49 3.34 -11.21 -6.02
CA ARG A 49 2.97 -10.95 -7.40
C ARG A 49 3.86 -9.97 -8.15
N GLY A 50 4.93 -9.50 -7.53
CA GLY A 50 5.90 -8.65 -8.20
C GLY A 50 5.62 -7.16 -8.17
N TYR A 51 4.54 -6.74 -7.59
CA TYR A 51 4.27 -5.32 -7.47
C TYR A 51 3.39 -5.01 -6.25
N ALA A 52 3.43 -3.78 -5.81
CA ALA A 52 2.62 -3.33 -4.69
C ALA A 52 1.70 -2.21 -5.17
N ALA A 53 0.45 -2.25 -4.78
CA ALA A 53 -0.54 -1.27 -5.18
C ALA A 53 -1.05 -0.50 -3.97
N PRO A 54 -1.20 0.83 -4.08
CA PRO A 54 -1.67 1.63 -2.97
C PRO A 54 -3.01 1.18 -2.40
N VAL A 55 -3.95 0.85 -3.27
CA VAL A 55 -5.27 0.45 -2.81
C VAL A 55 -5.18 -0.81 -1.95
N ASP A 56 -4.32 -1.74 -2.33
CA ASP A 56 -4.16 -2.96 -1.57
C ASP A 56 -3.43 -2.70 -0.25
N VAL A 57 -2.53 -1.72 -0.23
CA VAL A 57 -1.87 -1.34 1.00
C VAL A 57 -2.90 -0.78 1.97
N LEU A 58 -3.81 0.06 1.46
CA LEU A 58 -4.85 0.64 2.30
C LEU A 58 -5.71 -0.46 2.93
N MET A 59 -5.97 -1.52 2.19
CA MET A 59 -6.75 -2.62 2.74
C MET A 59 -5.93 -3.39 3.77
N ASP A 60 -4.68 -3.64 3.49
CA ASP A 60 -3.82 -4.39 4.41
C ASP A 60 -3.63 -3.69 5.73
N ILE A 61 -3.55 -2.37 5.72
CA ILE A 61 -3.31 -1.66 6.97
C ILE A 61 -4.61 -1.22 7.66
N GLY A 62 -5.74 -1.63 7.11
CA GLY A 62 -7.01 -1.38 7.79
C GLY A 62 -7.68 -0.05 7.50
N VAL A 63 -7.20 0.70 6.55
CA VAL A 63 -7.78 1.98 6.20
C VAL A 63 -8.95 1.81 5.24
N LEU A 64 -8.93 0.76 4.44
CA LEU A 64 -9.99 0.51 3.49
C LEU A 64 -10.51 -0.90 3.70
N ASP A 65 -11.83 -1.00 3.87
CA ASP A 65 -12.43 -2.27 4.10
C ASP A 65 -12.71 -2.97 2.78
N LYS A 66 -12.61 -4.26 2.72
CA LYS A 66 -12.82 -5.01 1.49
C LYS A 66 -14.21 -4.79 0.89
N THR A 67 -15.22 -4.71 1.73
CA THR A 67 -16.58 -4.48 1.26
C THR A 67 -16.66 -3.10 0.58
N ARG A 68 -16.01 -2.10 1.16
CA ARG A 68 -16.03 -0.78 0.59
C ARG A 68 -15.21 -0.74 -0.68
N TYR A 69 -14.13 -1.47 -0.73
CA TYR A 69 -13.32 -1.59 -1.93
C TYR A 69 -14.18 -2.17 -3.05
N ASP A 70 -14.93 -3.24 -2.75
CA ASP A 70 -15.76 -3.87 -3.76
C ASP A 70 -16.86 -2.91 -4.23
N ASP A 71 -17.43 -2.12 -3.33
CA ASP A 71 -18.43 -1.14 -3.72
C ASP A 71 -17.83 -0.09 -4.65
N TRP A 72 -16.62 0.34 -4.37
CA TRP A 72 -15.98 1.31 -5.22
C TRP A 72 -15.66 0.71 -6.58
N ARG A 73 -15.17 -0.53 -6.60
CA ARG A 73 -14.88 -1.19 -7.87
C ARG A 73 -16.15 -1.39 -8.72
N ALA A 74 -17.26 -1.53 -8.07
CA ALA A 74 -18.53 -1.71 -8.77
C ALA A 74 -19.18 -0.40 -9.16
N GLY A 75 -18.49 0.71 -8.93
CA GLY A 75 -19.02 2.01 -9.35
C GLY A 75 -20.09 2.58 -8.44
N ARG A 76 -20.28 1.98 -7.26
CA ARG A 76 -21.31 2.44 -6.36
C ARG A 76 -20.86 3.58 -5.46
N ILE A 77 -19.58 3.89 -5.45
CA ILE A 77 -19.01 4.92 -4.60
C ILE A 77 -18.39 5.98 -5.51
N PRO A 78 -18.63 7.25 -5.26
CA PRO A 78 -18.13 8.30 -6.16
C PRO A 78 -16.61 8.42 -6.21
N TYR A 79 -15.91 8.19 -5.11
CA TYR A 79 -14.46 8.21 -5.12
C TYR A 79 -13.96 7.43 -3.92
N LEU A 80 -12.80 6.83 -4.04
CA LEU A 80 -12.26 5.94 -3.02
C LEU A 80 -12.06 6.60 -1.66
N GLU A 81 -11.61 7.84 -1.66
CA GLU A 81 -11.37 8.51 -0.39
C GLU A 81 -12.62 8.63 0.48
N ALA A 82 -13.79 8.57 -0.13
CA ALA A 82 -15.04 8.69 0.61
C ALA A 82 -15.25 7.55 1.57
N VAL A 83 -14.66 6.42 1.29
CA VAL A 83 -14.86 5.22 2.12
C VAL A 83 -13.60 4.79 2.88
N CYS A 84 -12.55 5.57 2.80
CA CYS A 84 -11.36 5.27 3.56
C CYS A 84 -11.50 5.80 4.98
N ALA A 85 -11.07 5.01 5.95
CA ALA A 85 -11.17 5.39 7.34
C ALA A 85 -9.96 6.18 7.80
N ALA A 86 -9.60 7.19 7.05
CA ALA A 86 -8.47 8.03 7.40
C ALA A 86 -8.67 9.36 6.72
N ASN A 87 -8.18 10.43 7.32
CA ASN A 87 -8.37 11.73 6.74
C ASN A 87 -7.32 11.96 5.66
N LEU A 88 -7.44 13.05 4.93
CA LEU A 88 -6.53 13.32 3.82
C LEU A 88 -5.08 13.40 4.23
N HIS A 89 -4.81 13.92 5.40
CA HIS A 89 -3.45 14.04 5.87
C HIS A 89 -2.83 12.63 6.03
N LYS A 90 -3.57 11.71 6.63
CA LYS A 90 -3.06 10.37 6.81
C LYS A 90 -2.91 9.67 5.48
N LEU A 91 -3.87 9.83 4.59
CA LEU A 91 -3.78 9.20 3.28
C LEU A 91 -2.56 9.72 2.52
N SER A 92 -2.30 11.01 2.64
CA SER A 92 -1.17 11.63 1.98
C SER A 92 0.14 11.08 2.55
N GLU A 93 0.20 10.91 3.87
CA GLU A 93 1.39 10.37 4.51
C GLU A 93 1.63 8.92 4.08
N ILE A 94 0.57 8.15 3.94
CA ILE A 94 0.69 6.77 3.50
C ILE A 94 1.24 6.71 2.07
N MET A 95 0.71 7.57 1.17
CA MET A 95 1.18 7.58 -0.21
C MET A 95 2.64 8.00 -0.27
N LYS A 96 3.03 8.95 0.58
CA LYS A 96 4.38 9.42 0.60
C LYS A 96 5.31 8.33 1.11
N GLU A 97 4.88 7.59 2.12
CA GLU A 97 5.68 6.52 2.67
C GLU A 97 5.86 5.40 1.64
N MET A 98 4.84 5.11 0.87
CA MET A 98 4.92 4.09 -0.17
C MET A 98 5.91 4.49 -1.23
N ARG A 99 5.86 5.74 -1.66
CA ARG A 99 6.74 6.23 -2.69
C ARG A 99 8.19 6.19 -2.21
N SER A 100 8.40 6.58 -0.96
CA SER A 100 9.73 6.60 -0.39
C SER A 100 10.30 5.17 -0.25
N PHE A 101 9.49 4.25 0.23
CA PHE A 101 9.94 2.88 0.41
C PHE A 101 10.26 2.24 -0.94
N ALA A 102 9.43 2.48 -1.94
CA ALA A 102 9.66 1.92 -3.26
C ALA A 102 10.96 2.48 -3.86
N ALA A 103 11.17 3.78 -3.72
CA ALA A 103 12.36 4.40 -4.25
C ALA A 103 13.61 3.85 -3.57
N HIS A 104 13.51 3.66 -2.26
CA HIS A 104 14.64 3.14 -1.50
C HIS A 104 14.99 1.73 -1.94
N ASN A 105 14.00 0.95 -2.36
CA ASN A 105 14.24 -0.42 -2.80
C ASN A 105 14.44 -0.57 -4.30
N GLY A 106 14.45 0.53 -5.01
CA GLY A 106 14.66 0.47 -6.45
C GLY A 106 13.47 -0.06 -7.24
N TRP A 107 12.30 -0.04 -6.64
CA TRP A 107 11.11 -0.51 -7.35
C TRP A 107 10.60 0.60 -8.26
N LYS A 108 10.09 0.23 -9.41
CA LYS A 108 9.68 1.20 -10.39
C LYS A 108 8.21 1.55 -10.38
N PRO A 109 7.88 2.82 -10.50
CA PRO A 109 6.47 3.21 -10.53
C PRO A 109 5.87 2.91 -11.89
N SER A 110 4.66 2.44 -11.90
CA SER A 110 3.94 2.14 -13.13
C SER A 110 2.48 2.52 -12.90
N VAL A 111 1.96 3.45 -13.66
CA VAL A 111 0.60 3.90 -13.46
C VAL A 111 -0.36 2.86 -14.03
N SER A 112 -1.31 2.47 -13.21
CA SER A 112 -2.26 1.47 -13.61
C SER A 112 -3.62 2.12 -13.84
N SER A 113 -4.59 1.35 -14.28
CA SER A 113 -5.89 1.88 -14.59
C SER A 113 -6.94 1.07 -13.84
N TYR A 114 -7.86 1.74 -13.19
CA TYR A 114 -8.95 1.07 -12.50
C TYR A 114 -10.23 1.56 -13.16
N LYS A 115 -10.99 0.64 -13.71
CA LYS A 115 -12.20 1.02 -14.43
C LYS A 115 -13.38 0.16 -14.08
N HIS A 116 -14.56 0.69 -14.31
CA HIS A 116 -15.77 -0.06 -14.16
C HIS A 116 -16.60 0.22 -15.41
N MET A 117 -16.90 -0.81 -16.16
CA MET A 117 -17.65 -0.69 -17.41
C MET A 117 -17.03 0.33 -18.36
N GLY A 118 -15.72 0.27 -18.45
CA GLY A 118 -15.00 1.12 -19.39
C GLY A 118 -14.74 2.54 -18.91
N LYS A 119 -15.29 2.92 -17.76
CA LYS A 119 -15.08 4.26 -17.26
C LYS A 119 -14.09 4.26 -16.12
N PRO A 120 -13.18 5.22 -16.08
CA PRO A 120 -12.20 5.26 -15.03
C PRO A 120 -12.85 5.53 -13.68
N LEU A 121 -12.37 4.82 -12.67
CA LEU A 121 -12.84 5.03 -11.31
C LEU A 121 -12.04 6.18 -10.72
N ARG A 122 -12.68 6.91 -9.82
CA ARG A 122 -12.03 8.05 -9.23
C ARG A 122 -11.52 7.71 -7.86
N PHE A 123 -10.38 8.25 -7.50
CA PHE A 123 -9.78 7.96 -6.20
C PHE A 123 -9.99 9.12 -5.23
N SER A 124 -9.77 10.35 -5.68
CA SER A 124 -9.76 11.47 -4.78
C SER A 124 -11.02 12.31 -4.88
N ARG A 125 -11.32 12.99 -3.79
CA ARG A 125 -12.48 13.84 -3.75
C ARG A 125 -12.38 14.95 -4.77
N THR A 126 -11.22 15.55 -4.92
CA THR A 126 -11.08 16.67 -5.82
C THR A 126 -10.86 16.26 -7.27
N GLY A 127 -10.42 15.05 -7.50
CA GLY A 127 -10.08 14.62 -8.85
C GLY A 127 -8.77 15.21 -9.33
N ASN A 128 -7.97 15.76 -8.41
CA ASN A 128 -6.69 16.34 -8.78
C ASN A 128 -5.80 15.30 -9.46
N PRO A 129 -5.24 15.62 -10.64
CA PRO A 129 -4.47 14.64 -11.40
C PRO A 129 -3.32 14.02 -10.61
N GLY A 130 -2.65 14.80 -9.79
CA GLY A 130 -1.55 14.26 -8.99
C GLY A 130 -2.03 13.27 -7.97
N ALA A 131 -3.16 13.55 -7.34
CA ALA A 131 -3.72 12.64 -6.35
C ALA A 131 -4.22 11.37 -7.03
N GLU A 132 -4.89 11.53 -8.18
CA GLU A 132 -5.40 10.38 -8.90
C GLU A 132 -4.25 9.46 -9.31
N GLU A 133 -3.18 10.05 -9.79
CA GLU A 133 -2.05 9.26 -10.22
C GLU A 133 -1.38 8.56 -9.04
N ALA A 134 -1.28 9.22 -7.90
CA ALA A 134 -0.64 8.62 -6.74
C ALA A 134 -1.33 7.33 -6.32
N TYR A 135 -2.66 7.32 -6.33
CA TYR A 135 -3.39 6.12 -5.95
C TYR A 135 -3.29 5.03 -7.01
N ALA A 136 -3.11 5.43 -8.25
CA ALA A 136 -3.08 4.47 -9.34
C ALA A 136 -1.68 3.93 -9.64
N THR A 137 -0.66 4.47 -9.00
CA THR A 137 0.71 4.05 -9.27
C THR A 137 1.05 2.76 -8.54
N HIS A 138 1.40 1.73 -9.31
CA HIS A 138 1.85 0.48 -8.71
C HIS A 138 3.36 0.53 -8.68
N TYR A 139 3.97 -0.06 -7.68
CA TYR A 139 5.42 -0.07 -7.57
C TYR A 139 5.91 -1.48 -7.89
N VAL A 140 6.58 -1.61 -9.01
CA VAL A 140 6.97 -2.91 -9.56
C VAL A 140 8.37 -3.29 -9.10
N MET A 141 8.49 -4.46 -8.48
CA MET A 141 9.75 -4.93 -7.99
C MET A 141 10.55 -5.44 -9.16
N GLU A 142 11.69 -4.82 -9.45
CA GLU A 142 12.45 -5.25 -10.54
C GLU A 142 13.18 -6.42 -10.13
N ASP A 143 13.15 -7.41 -10.95
CA ASP A 143 13.76 -8.55 -10.63
C ASP A 143 15.11 -8.62 -10.88
N ARG A 144 15.97 -8.20 -10.30
CA ARG A 144 17.23 -8.27 -10.59
C ARG A 144 17.72 -9.53 -10.57
N GLY A 145 17.95 -10.15 -11.33
CA GLY A 145 18.56 -11.36 -11.31
C GLY A 145 17.60 -12.43 -11.37
N CYS A 146 16.46 -12.16 -11.25
CA CYS A 146 15.58 -13.17 -11.21
C CYS A 146 15.16 -13.35 -12.52
N PRO A 147 15.13 -14.40 -12.90
CA PRO A 147 14.86 -14.73 -14.18
C PRO A 147 13.53 -14.46 -14.64
N HIS A 148 12.71 -14.24 -13.88
CA HIS A 148 11.51 -14.18 -14.41
C HIS A 148 11.45 -13.05 -15.29
N GLY A 149 12.09 -12.32 -15.10
CA GLY A 149 12.02 -11.25 -15.86
C GLY A 149 12.33 -11.63 -17.14
N PRO A 150 12.89 -12.07 -17.44
CA PRO A 150 13.15 -12.21 -18.71
C PRO A 150 12.91 -13.05 -19.24
#